data_f3ca8fc56421a1f1add2b91258524f92
#
_entry.id   f3ca8fc56421a1f1add2b91258524f92
#
_cell.length_a   1.000
_cell.length_b   1.000
_cell.length_c   1.000
_cell.angle_alpha   90.00
_cell.angle_beta   90.00
_cell.angle_gamma   90.00
#
_symmetry.space_group_name_H-M   'P 1'
#
loop_
_entity.id
_entity.type
_entity.pdbx_description
1 polymer ?
#
loop_
_entity_poly.entity_id
_entity_poly.type
_entity_poly.pdbx_seq_one_letter_code
_entity_poly.pdbx_strand_id
1 'polypeptide(L)'
;MPRTEGGDVVLSLARLNRIRDVDPVANVIAVDGGVILADVHKAAEEVDRLFPLSLGSEGSCRVAGNLSTNAGGTAVLAYGNMRQLCLGLEVVLPTGDIWDGMRRLKKDNTGYDLRDLFIGAEGTLGVITGAVLKLFPRPRGHQVAFVGLKSP
;
A
#
# COMPACT_ATOMS: atom_id res chain seq x y z
N MET A 1 4.06 20.38 4.90
CA MET A 1 3.43 21.33 3.94
C MET A 1 4.53 22.11 3.24
N PRO A 2 4.39 22.39 1.94
CA PRO A 2 5.34 23.25 1.25
C PRO A 2 5.37 24.64 1.89
N ARG A 3 6.53 25.28 1.86
CA ARG A 3 6.70 26.64 2.39
C ARG A 3 6.05 27.64 1.44
N THR A 4 5.39 28.63 1.96
CA THR A 4 4.75 29.70 1.16
C THR A 4 5.78 30.65 0.52
N GLU A 5 6.98 30.70 1.08
CA GLU A 5 8.11 31.50 0.59
C GLU A 5 9.22 30.55 0.14
N GLY A 6 9.46 30.34 -1.14
CA GLY A 6 10.66 29.62 -1.55
C GLY A 6 10.57 28.64 -2.70
N GLY A 7 9.52 28.68 -3.50
CA GLY A 7 9.48 27.88 -4.74
C GLY A 7 9.32 26.35 -4.53
N ASP A 8 8.83 25.91 -3.38
CA ASP A 8 8.51 24.50 -3.13
C ASP A 8 7.43 24.03 -4.12
N VAL A 9 7.59 22.83 -4.67
CA VAL A 9 6.66 22.23 -5.63
C VAL A 9 5.85 21.12 -4.96
N VAL A 10 4.53 21.11 -5.18
CA VAL A 10 3.66 20.00 -4.79
C VAL A 10 3.47 19.05 -5.98
N LEU A 11 3.99 17.81 -5.85
CA LEU A 11 3.76 16.77 -6.83
C LEU A 11 2.51 15.98 -6.48
N SER A 12 1.45 16.10 -7.30
CA SER A 12 0.20 15.35 -7.11
C SER A 12 0.19 14.08 -7.95
N LEU A 13 -0.07 12.94 -7.31
CA LEU A 13 -0.25 11.65 -7.95
C LEU A 13 -1.72 11.37 -8.35
N ALA A 14 -2.63 12.34 -8.21
CA ALA A 14 -4.06 12.15 -8.44
C ALA A 14 -4.42 11.62 -9.84
N ARG A 15 -3.57 11.83 -10.83
CA ARG A 15 -3.75 11.36 -12.21
C ARG A 15 -3.31 9.90 -12.42
N LEU A 16 -2.52 9.34 -11.51
CA LEU A 16 -2.11 7.93 -11.50
C LEU A 16 -3.12 7.15 -10.62
N ASN A 17 -4.31 6.90 -11.14
CA ASN A 17 -5.45 6.41 -10.35
C ASN A 17 -6.08 5.11 -10.89
N ARG A 18 -5.34 4.33 -11.68
CA ARG A 18 -5.87 3.09 -12.26
C ARG A 18 -5.63 1.90 -11.33
N ILE A 19 -6.65 1.05 -11.19
CA ILE A 19 -6.44 -0.35 -10.83
C ILE A 19 -5.91 -1.03 -12.09
N ARG A 20 -4.63 -1.43 -12.07
CA ARG A 20 -3.94 -2.00 -13.25
C ARG A 20 -4.38 -3.44 -13.50
N ASP A 21 -4.56 -4.20 -12.41
CA ASP A 21 -4.93 -5.63 -12.48
C ASP A 21 -5.39 -6.14 -11.11
N VAL A 22 -6.31 -7.12 -11.11
CA VAL A 22 -6.75 -7.84 -9.92
C VAL A 22 -6.72 -9.33 -10.20
N ASP A 23 -5.86 -10.06 -9.49
CA ASP A 23 -5.74 -11.52 -9.63
C ASP A 23 -6.19 -12.21 -8.32
N PRO A 24 -7.44 -12.70 -8.26
CA PRO A 24 -7.95 -13.38 -7.07
C PRO A 24 -7.34 -14.77 -6.87
N VAL A 25 -6.74 -15.39 -7.89
CA VAL A 25 -6.09 -16.69 -7.76
C VAL A 25 -4.72 -16.54 -7.09
N ALA A 26 -3.92 -15.59 -7.55
CA ALA A 26 -2.65 -15.25 -6.93
C ALA A 26 -2.83 -14.45 -5.63
N ASN A 27 -4.03 -13.93 -5.35
CA ASN A 27 -4.34 -13.00 -4.25
C ASN A 27 -3.44 -11.76 -4.30
N VAL A 28 -3.45 -11.06 -5.43
CA VAL A 28 -2.72 -9.81 -5.63
C VAL A 28 -3.56 -8.79 -6.37
N ILE A 29 -3.26 -7.51 -6.14
CA ILE A 29 -3.80 -6.36 -6.88
C ILE A 29 -2.64 -5.45 -7.28
N ALA A 30 -2.60 -5.04 -8.54
CA ALA A 30 -1.64 -4.05 -9.05
C ALA A 30 -2.35 -2.72 -9.28
N VAL A 31 -1.79 -1.65 -8.73
CA VAL A 31 -2.42 -0.32 -8.72
C VAL A 31 -1.43 0.80 -9.03
N ASP A 32 -1.93 1.90 -9.57
CA ASP A 32 -1.19 3.16 -9.62
C ASP A 32 -1.07 3.77 -8.22
N GLY A 33 0.00 4.53 -7.97
CA GLY A 33 0.31 5.10 -6.65
C GLY A 33 -0.70 6.13 -6.15
N GLY A 34 -1.44 6.78 -7.04
CA GLY A 34 -2.46 7.76 -6.71
C GLY A 34 -3.87 7.18 -6.48
N VAL A 35 -4.05 5.86 -6.56
CA VAL A 35 -5.33 5.21 -6.23
C VAL A 35 -5.68 5.46 -4.76
N ILE A 36 -6.95 5.78 -4.50
CA ILE A 36 -7.49 5.97 -3.16
C ILE A 36 -7.66 4.60 -2.48
N LEU A 37 -7.39 4.51 -1.18
CA LEU A 37 -7.47 3.25 -0.43
C LEU A 37 -8.87 2.61 -0.50
N ALA A 38 -9.93 3.40 -0.43
CA ALA A 38 -11.31 2.91 -0.56
C ALA A 38 -11.57 2.25 -1.93
N ASP A 39 -10.94 2.73 -3.01
CA ASP A 39 -11.07 2.11 -4.34
C ASP A 39 -10.34 0.75 -4.39
N VAL A 40 -9.23 0.60 -3.66
CA VAL A 40 -8.54 -0.70 -3.50
C VAL A 40 -9.44 -1.69 -2.75
N HIS A 41 -10.10 -1.23 -1.67
CA HIS A 41 -11.06 -2.07 -0.93
C HIS A 41 -12.20 -2.55 -1.83
N LYS A 42 -12.81 -1.63 -2.57
CA LYS A 42 -13.90 -1.94 -3.50
C LYS A 42 -13.47 -2.97 -4.55
N ALA A 43 -12.33 -2.76 -5.21
CA ALA A 43 -11.82 -3.68 -6.22
C ALA A 43 -11.49 -5.08 -5.63
N ALA A 44 -11.03 -5.15 -4.39
CA ALA A 44 -10.79 -6.41 -3.71
C ALA A 44 -12.12 -7.13 -3.36
N GLU A 45 -13.12 -6.38 -2.89
CA GLU A 45 -14.46 -6.92 -2.55
C GLU A 45 -15.19 -7.48 -3.76
N GLU A 46 -15.08 -6.85 -4.92
CA GLU A 46 -15.69 -7.30 -6.18
C GLU A 46 -15.25 -8.72 -6.60
N VAL A 47 -14.06 -9.15 -6.13
CA VAL A 47 -13.51 -10.50 -6.38
C VAL A 47 -13.48 -11.39 -5.13
N ASP A 48 -14.29 -11.06 -4.10
CA ASP A 48 -14.37 -11.78 -2.83
C ASP A 48 -13.00 -11.89 -2.11
N ARG A 49 -12.27 -10.77 -2.09
CA ARG A 49 -10.98 -10.64 -1.40
C ARG A 49 -11.01 -9.47 -0.43
N LEU A 50 -10.04 -9.45 0.46
CA LEU A 50 -9.81 -8.41 1.44
C LEU A 50 -8.43 -7.77 1.19
N PHE A 51 -8.38 -6.44 1.13
CA PHE A 51 -7.16 -5.69 1.38
C PHE A 51 -7.22 -5.16 2.82
N PRO A 52 -6.36 -5.63 3.75
CA PRO A 52 -6.63 -5.49 5.19
C PRO A 52 -6.14 -4.17 5.80
N LEU A 53 -5.61 -3.22 5.02
CA LEU A 53 -5.24 -1.90 5.53
C LEU A 53 -6.51 -1.09 5.79
N SER A 54 -6.81 -0.76 7.04
CA SER A 54 -7.94 0.09 7.41
C SER A 54 -7.46 1.32 8.18
N LEU A 55 -7.76 2.50 7.63
CA LEU A 55 -7.35 3.81 8.13
C LEU A 55 -8.56 4.73 8.23
N GLY A 56 -8.58 5.63 9.21
CA GLY A 56 -9.62 6.66 9.28
C GLY A 56 -9.69 7.59 8.06
N SER A 57 -8.62 7.64 7.25
CA SER A 57 -8.51 8.46 6.03
C SER A 57 -8.73 7.67 4.75
N GLU A 58 -9.27 6.45 4.78
CA GLU A 58 -9.36 5.54 3.63
C GLU A 58 -10.07 6.14 2.41
N GLY A 59 -11.04 7.05 2.62
CA GLY A 59 -11.75 7.76 1.55
C GLY A 59 -10.92 8.85 0.84
N SER A 60 -9.71 9.18 1.32
CA SER A 60 -8.90 10.25 0.76
C SER A 60 -7.41 9.93 0.62
N CYS A 61 -6.87 9.05 1.46
CA CYS A 61 -5.46 8.67 1.40
C CYS A 61 -5.16 7.83 0.15
N ARG A 62 -3.93 7.95 -0.34
CA ARG A 62 -3.49 7.29 -1.56
C ARG A 62 -2.46 6.22 -1.27
N VAL A 63 -2.43 5.19 -2.10
CA VAL A 63 -1.55 4.03 -1.95
C VAL A 63 -0.08 4.43 -1.82
N ALA A 64 0.42 5.34 -2.68
CA ALA A 64 1.81 5.80 -2.58
C ALA A 64 2.11 6.50 -1.25
N GLY A 65 1.18 7.30 -0.73
CA GLY A 65 1.32 7.94 0.58
C GLY A 65 1.36 6.92 1.71
N ASN A 66 0.45 5.94 1.68
CA ASN A 66 0.40 4.87 2.67
C ASN A 66 1.67 4.00 2.66
N LEU A 67 2.26 3.76 1.47
CA LEU A 67 3.55 3.07 1.32
C LEU A 67 4.70 3.94 1.82
N SER A 68 4.74 5.21 1.40
CA SER A 68 5.80 6.14 1.78
C SER A 68 5.90 6.35 3.30
N THR A 69 4.78 6.30 4.01
CA THR A 69 4.74 6.40 5.48
C THR A 69 4.73 5.05 6.19
N ASN A 70 4.73 3.95 5.45
CA ASN A 70 4.58 2.58 5.97
C ASN A 70 3.36 2.46 6.91
N ALA A 71 2.19 2.88 6.45
CA ALA A 71 0.96 2.94 7.24
C ALA A 71 0.57 1.58 7.83
N GLY A 72 0.09 1.57 9.08
CA GLY A 72 -0.30 0.34 9.80
C GLY A 72 -1.79 0.09 9.83
N GLY A 73 -2.56 1.00 10.41
CA GLY A 73 -4.00 0.85 10.58
C GLY A 73 -4.42 -0.11 11.70
N THR A 74 -5.72 -0.40 11.77
CA THR A 74 -6.31 -1.16 12.90
C THR A 74 -6.02 -2.67 12.84
N ALA A 75 -5.75 -3.21 11.65
CA ALA A 75 -5.54 -4.65 11.45
C ALA A 75 -4.05 -5.07 11.45
N VAL A 76 -3.16 -4.18 11.86
CA VAL A 76 -1.70 -4.36 11.76
C VAL A 76 -1.17 -5.60 12.50
N LEU A 77 -1.76 -5.94 13.63
CA LEU A 77 -1.33 -7.13 14.40
C LEU A 77 -1.60 -8.44 13.68
N ALA A 78 -2.65 -8.48 12.86
CA ALA A 78 -3.03 -9.69 12.11
C ALA A 78 -2.33 -9.77 10.74
N TYR A 79 -2.19 -8.63 10.02
CA TYR A 79 -1.79 -8.62 8.61
C TYR A 79 -0.49 -7.85 8.34
N GLY A 80 0.04 -7.15 9.33
CA GLY A 80 1.19 -6.28 9.18
C GLY A 80 0.82 -4.88 8.65
N ASN A 81 1.84 -4.05 8.49
CA ASN A 81 1.72 -2.72 7.91
C ASN A 81 1.91 -2.77 6.38
N MET A 82 1.93 -1.61 5.70
CA MET A 82 2.07 -1.52 4.24
C MET A 82 3.30 -2.25 3.70
N ARG A 83 4.40 -2.30 4.45
CA ARG A 83 5.62 -3.04 4.09
C ARG A 83 5.34 -4.53 3.88
N GLN A 84 4.63 -5.17 4.82
CA GLN A 84 4.25 -6.58 4.72
C GLN A 84 3.17 -6.83 3.65
N LEU A 85 2.34 -5.84 3.38
CA LEU A 85 1.27 -5.93 2.38
C LEU A 85 1.75 -5.70 0.94
N CYS A 86 2.95 -5.15 0.74
CA CYS A 86 3.50 -4.85 -0.58
C CYS A 86 4.36 -6.02 -1.13
N LEU A 87 4.18 -6.36 -2.41
CA LEU A 87 4.99 -7.34 -3.13
C LEU A 87 5.95 -6.71 -4.13
N GLY A 88 5.57 -5.58 -4.72
CA GLY A 88 6.37 -4.91 -5.73
C GLY A 88 6.06 -3.43 -5.81
N LEU A 89 7.01 -2.66 -6.29
CA LEU A 89 6.90 -1.22 -6.49
C LEU A 89 7.41 -0.79 -7.85
N GLU A 90 6.82 0.27 -8.36
CA GLU A 90 7.36 1.11 -9.43
C GLU A 90 7.70 2.47 -8.81
N VAL A 91 8.93 2.93 -9.02
CA VAL A 91 9.43 4.16 -8.40
C VAL A 91 10.14 5.02 -9.42
N VAL A 92 9.83 6.31 -9.46
CA VAL A 92 10.61 7.31 -10.20
C VAL A 92 11.70 7.83 -9.26
N LEU A 93 12.96 7.64 -9.66
CA LEU A 93 14.14 8.06 -8.92
C LEU A 93 14.41 9.57 -9.09
N PRO A 94 15.24 10.18 -8.24
CA PRO A 94 15.61 11.61 -8.38
C PRO A 94 16.26 11.96 -9.72
N THR A 95 16.87 10.99 -10.41
CA THR A 95 17.44 11.14 -11.75
C THR A 95 16.38 11.21 -12.85
N GLY A 96 15.11 10.86 -12.55
CA GLY A 96 14.05 10.70 -13.53
C GLY A 96 13.91 9.27 -14.09
N ASP A 97 14.83 8.38 -13.75
CA ASP A 97 14.75 6.97 -14.15
C ASP A 97 13.62 6.26 -13.44
N ILE A 98 13.02 5.28 -14.12
CA ILE A 98 11.97 4.43 -13.54
C ILE A 98 12.61 3.12 -13.09
N TRP A 99 12.56 2.83 -11.78
CA TRP A 99 12.84 1.51 -11.25
C TRP A 99 11.55 0.68 -11.26
N ASP A 100 11.51 -0.34 -12.11
CA ASP A 100 10.40 -1.28 -12.20
C ASP A 100 10.71 -2.55 -11.38
N GLY A 101 10.16 -2.60 -10.19
CA GLY A 101 10.17 -3.74 -9.29
C GLY A 101 8.77 -4.31 -9.05
N MET A 102 7.85 -4.23 -10.02
CA MET A 102 6.44 -4.67 -9.95
C MET A 102 6.29 -6.20 -9.93
N ARG A 103 7.05 -6.85 -9.05
CA ARG A 103 7.01 -8.31 -8.88
C ARG A 103 5.76 -8.74 -8.13
N ARG A 104 5.25 -9.96 -8.46
CA ARG A 104 4.05 -10.54 -7.84
C ARG A 104 4.36 -11.73 -6.94
N LEU A 105 5.64 -12.07 -6.77
CA LEU A 105 6.08 -13.25 -6.03
C LEU A 105 5.93 -13.00 -4.52
N LYS A 106 5.23 -13.89 -3.84
CA LYS A 106 5.13 -13.88 -2.37
C LYS A 106 6.43 -14.33 -1.69
N LYS A 107 7.21 -15.14 -2.38
CA LYS A 107 8.55 -15.56 -1.97
C LYS A 107 9.52 -15.20 -3.11
N ASP A 108 10.41 -14.27 -2.84
CA ASP A 108 11.50 -13.88 -3.72
C ASP A 108 12.78 -13.76 -2.89
N ASN A 109 13.73 -14.65 -3.13
CA ASN A 109 15.01 -14.70 -2.42
C ASN A 109 16.15 -14.12 -3.28
N THR A 110 15.83 -13.39 -4.34
CA THR A 110 16.80 -12.88 -5.31
C THR A 110 17.35 -11.52 -4.87
N GLY A 111 18.56 -11.49 -4.33
CA GLY A 111 19.27 -10.26 -3.97
C GLY A 111 18.66 -9.49 -2.80
N TYR A 112 18.95 -8.19 -2.74
CA TYR A 112 18.39 -7.30 -1.73
C TYR A 112 16.93 -6.94 -2.02
N ASP A 113 16.13 -6.77 -0.97
CA ASP A 113 14.77 -6.27 -1.10
C ASP A 113 14.77 -4.73 -1.22
N LEU A 114 14.91 -4.26 -2.45
CA LEU A 114 14.98 -2.82 -2.72
C LEU A 114 13.66 -2.08 -2.44
N ARG A 115 12.51 -2.78 -2.40
CA ARG A 115 11.22 -2.17 -2.01
C ARG A 115 11.32 -1.53 -0.65
N ASP A 116 12.00 -2.19 0.27
CA ASP A 116 12.11 -1.80 1.67
C ASP A 116 12.91 -0.51 1.87
N LEU A 117 13.66 -0.06 0.86
CA LEU A 117 14.30 1.26 0.86
C LEU A 117 13.28 2.38 0.67
N PHE A 118 12.27 2.17 -0.18
CA PHE A 118 11.29 3.20 -0.54
C PHE A 118 10.09 3.22 0.40
N ILE A 119 9.71 2.07 0.98
CA ILE A 119 8.60 1.97 1.92
C ILE A 119 9.04 2.57 3.27
N GLY A 120 8.34 3.63 3.69
CA GLY A 120 8.69 4.38 4.89
C GLY A 120 9.75 5.47 4.67
N ALA A 121 10.21 5.67 3.42
CA ALA A 121 11.19 6.72 3.10
C ALA A 121 10.56 8.12 2.92
N GLU A 122 9.24 8.24 2.99
CA GLU A 122 8.49 9.51 2.88
C GLU A 122 8.84 10.34 1.63
N GLY A 123 9.15 9.65 0.50
CA GLY A 123 9.49 10.28 -0.76
C GLY A 123 10.93 10.81 -0.86
N THR A 124 11.79 10.62 0.15
CA THR A 124 13.16 11.11 0.18
C THR A 124 14.10 10.41 -0.81
N LEU A 125 13.76 9.19 -1.22
CA LEU A 125 14.56 8.37 -2.13
C LEU A 125 13.97 8.25 -3.54
N GLY A 126 12.70 8.63 -3.71
CA GLY A 126 11.98 8.54 -4.97
C GLY A 126 10.47 8.63 -4.79
N VAL A 127 9.75 8.69 -5.90
CA VAL A 127 8.29 8.80 -5.93
C VAL A 127 7.70 7.47 -6.34
N ILE A 128 6.89 6.84 -5.45
CA ILE A 128 6.19 5.59 -5.74
C ILE A 128 5.04 5.88 -6.69
N THR A 129 5.09 5.31 -7.90
CA THR A 129 4.10 5.51 -8.97
C THR A 129 3.19 4.32 -9.19
N GLY A 130 3.60 3.13 -8.73
CA GLY A 130 2.80 1.91 -8.80
C GLY A 130 3.16 0.92 -7.69
N ALA A 131 2.24 0.02 -7.39
CA ALA A 131 2.45 -1.02 -6.40
C ALA A 131 1.70 -2.30 -6.75
N VAL A 132 2.27 -3.44 -6.34
CA VAL A 132 1.58 -4.74 -6.24
C VAL A 132 1.36 -5.04 -4.77
N LEU A 133 0.09 -5.24 -4.39
CA LEU A 133 -0.34 -5.44 -3.01
C LEU A 133 -0.91 -6.84 -2.82
N LYS A 134 -0.74 -7.40 -1.62
CA LYS A 134 -1.31 -8.69 -1.22
C LYS A 134 -2.79 -8.56 -0.92
N LEU A 135 -3.57 -9.46 -1.48
CA LEU A 135 -4.95 -9.69 -1.06
C LEU A 135 -5.04 -10.93 -0.17
N PHE A 136 -6.11 -11.00 0.59
CA PHE A 136 -6.43 -12.12 1.48
C PHE A 136 -7.85 -12.62 1.20
N PRO A 137 -8.17 -13.89 1.49
CA PRO A 137 -9.54 -14.37 1.49
C PRO A 137 -10.39 -13.51 2.44
N ARG A 138 -11.61 -13.16 2.02
CA ARG A 138 -12.53 -12.41 2.87
C ARG A 138 -13.00 -13.28 4.04
N PRO A 139 -12.91 -12.80 5.31
CA PRO A 139 -13.45 -13.50 6.45
C PRO A 139 -14.96 -13.73 6.31
N ARG A 140 -15.44 -14.93 6.62
CA ARG A 140 -16.86 -15.30 6.47
C ARG A 140 -17.71 -14.95 7.69
N GLY A 141 -17.09 -14.54 8.79
CA GLY A 141 -17.81 -14.17 10.01
C GLY A 141 -16.94 -13.39 10.98
N HIS A 142 -17.59 -12.66 11.87
CA HIS A 142 -16.96 -11.95 12.96
C HIS A 142 -17.50 -12.45 14.29
N GLN A 143 -16.61 -12.63 15.27
CA GLN A 143 -16.98 -12.89 16.66
C GLN A 143 -16.22 -11.89 17.52
N VAL A 144 -16.91 -11.35 18.51
CA VAL A 144 -16.36 -10.37 19.47
C VAL A 144 -16.46 -10.94 20.88
N ALA A 145 -15.37 -10.91 21.62
CA ALA A 145 -15.36 -11.29 23.02
C ALA A 145 -14.76 -10.15 23.87
N PHE A 146 -15.42 -9.85 24.99
CA PHE A 146 -14.87 -9.02 26.04
C PHE A 146 -14.34 -9.93 27.15
N VAL A 147 -13.06 -9.78 27.49
CA VAL A 147 -12.42 -10.55 28.54
C VAL A 147 -11.93 -9.64 29.65
N GLY A 148 -12.44 -9.84 30.85
CA GLY A 148 -11.96 -9.15 32.06
C GLY A 148 -10.84 -9.97 32.69
N LEU A 149 -9.69 -9.34 32.93
CA LEU A 149 -8.56 -9.93 33.66
C LEU A 149 -8.35 -9.19 34.97
N LYS A 150 -7.85 -9.89 36.00
CA LYS A 150 -7.53 -9.26 37.29
C LYS A 150 -6.25 -8.42 37.22
N SER A 151 -5.38 -8.72 36.28
CA SER A 151 -4.20 -7.93 35.92
C SER A 151 -3.75 -8.29 34.48
N PRO A 152 -3.01 -7.40 33.78
CA PRO A 152 -2.41 -7.72 32.51
C PRO A 152 -1.35 -8.81 32.64
#